data_1818a8eec4fd7bcc4325fbc5f3d43687
#
_entry.id   1818a8eec4fd7bcc4325fbc5f3d43687
#
_cell.length_a   1.000
_cell.length_b   1.000
_cell.length_c   1.000
_cell.angle_alpha   90.00
_cell.angle_beta   90.00
_cell.angle_gamma   90.00
#
_symmetry.space_group_name_H-M   'P 1'
#
loop_
_entity.id
_entity.type
_entity.pdbx_description
1 polymer ?
#
loop_
_entity_poly.entity_id
_entity_poly.type
_entity_poly.pdbx_seq_one_letter_code
_entity_poly.pdbx_strand_id
1 'polypeptide(L)'
;MDIQRILLIFGLAVTAYLLIHAWNEDYRRPASVENIEPQTRTVQPAALPEEQLPVTAGRLEDELPTVQIEELPKVESEQRFTQPDTMTTKSAQQIVKVTTDTFNVWIDRRGGDITQIALPLYPAALETPDIPFILIDPRNSYEGQSGLVGENGPDGSQSGRPLYRTVATSYELGDSTELEVEFAFQDSAGVQIVKRFTFYRDSYLFDVDFDISNNTDELWQGNFFAQIKRDGQVPAFVEESGMGLRPYVGGATFTVDSPYFKLEFDDVAEEPYKEEIQGGYIAMVQHYFVAAWIPKDEHQYSYQARKLPDKDLYYMAYTGPVFTVEPGGFGSYGAHFYAGPKDQYKLKEIAKGLDLTVDYGFLWWIAQPLFGLLTIIHGFVG
;
A
#
# COMPACT_ATOMS: atom_id res chain seq x y z
N MET A 1 -3.59 53.24 27.44
CA MET A 1 -3.21 51.91 26.85
C MET A 1 -2.00 51.43 27.65
N ASP A 2 -2.14 50.26 28.27
CA ASP A 2 -1.09 49.73 29.18
C ASP A 2 0.16 49.38 28.42
N ILE A 3 1.29 49.83 28.87
CA ILE A 3 2.63 49.56 28.30
C ILE A 3 2.85 48.05 28.04
N GLN A 4 2.32 47.21 28.89
CA GLN A 4 2.36 45.75 28.73
C GLN A 4 1.65 45.27 27.46
N ARG A 5 0.52 45.84 27.08
CA ARG A 5 -0.22 45.48 25.85
C ARG A 5 0.53 45.93 24.60
N ILE A 6 1.17 47.09 24.65
CA ILE A 6 2.01 47.60 23.56
C ILE A 6 3.23 46.71 23.35
N LEU A 7 3.90 46.27 24.45
CA LEU A 7 5.04 45.35 24.40
C LEU A 7 4.65 43.97 23.87
N LEU A 8 3.46 43.43 24.23
CA LEU A 8 2.95 42.15 23.71
C LEU A 8 2.65 42.24 22.23
N ILE A 9 2.00 43.31 21.76
CA ILE A 9 1.69 43.48 20.32
C ILE A 9 2.98 43.66 19.52
N PHE A 10 3.97 44.40 20.04
CA PHE A 10 5.26 44.54 19.40
C PHE A 10 6.04 43.22 19.34
N GLY A 11 6.06 42.45 20.43
CA GLY A 11 6.65 41.10 20.45
C GLY A 11 6.03 40.16 19.44
N LEU A 12 4.69 40.17 19.34
CA LEU A 12 3.95 39.35 18.37
C LEU A 12 4.23 39.79 16.91
N ALA A 13 4.36 41.10 16.66
CA ALA A 13 4.70 41.61 15.33
C ALA A 13 6.12 41.22 14.92
N VAL A 14 7.10 41.28 15.86
CA VAL A 14 8.48 40.87 15.60
C VAL A 14 8.58 39.37 15.34
N THR A 15 7.88 38.52 16.11
CA THR A 15 7.86 37.08 15.88
C THR A 15 7.19 36.72 14.54
N ALA A 16 6.10 37.39 14.19
CA ALA A 16 5.46 37.19 12.87
C ALA A 16 6.39 37.61 11.72
N TYR A 17 7.10 38.71 11.85
CA TYR A 17 8.07 39.16 10.86
C TYR A 17 9.25 38.19 10.70
N LEU A 18 9.80 37.69 11.81
CA LEU A 18 10.88 36.70 11.77
C LEU A 18 10.44 35.37 11.16
N LEU A 19 9.19 34.92 11.43
CA LEU A 19 8.61 33.75 10.82
C LEU A 19 8.43 33.90 9.30
N ILE A 20 7.94 35.06 8.84
CA ILE A 20 7.82 35.36 7.40
C ILE A 20 9.18 35.43 6.73
N HIS A 21 10.20 35.98 7.42
CA HIS A 21 11.55 36.05 6.88
C HIS A 21 12.18 34.68 6.75
N ALA A 22 12.10 33.82 7.79
CA ALA A 22 12.57 32.45 7.77
C ALA A 22 11.85 31.61 6.68
N TRP A 23 10.53 31.78 6.56
CA TRP A 23 9.78 31.18 5.49
C TRP A 23 10.25 31.56 4.08
N ASN A 24 10.49 32.84 3.84
CA ASN A 24 11.00 33.32 2.55
C ASN A 24 12.44 32.85 2.25
N GLU A 25 13.22 32.49 3.26
CA GLU A 25 14.59 32.00 3.10
C GLU A 25 14.57 30.48 2.75
N ASP A 26 13.72 29.71 3.41
CA ASP A 26 13.56 28.28 3.17
C ASP A 26 12.86 27.96 1.84
N TYR A 27 11.99 28.83 1.36
CA TYR A 27 11.21 28.62 0.13
C TYR A 27 11.60 29.54 -1.03
N ARG A 28 12.78 30.16 -1.02
CA ARG A 28 13.31 30.81 -2.23
C ARG A 28 13.61 29.74 -3.26
N ARG A 29 12.79 29.68 -4.31
CA ARG A 29 13.10 28.92 -5.51
C ARG A 29 14.51 29.24 -5.97
N PRO A 30 15.37 28.27 -6.30
CA PRO A 30 16.66 28.55 -6.91
C PRO A 30 16.43 29.39 -8.17
N ALA A 31 17.16 30.50 -8.26
CA ALA A 31 17.10 31.39 -9.42
C ALA A 31 17.39 30.59 -10.68
N SER A 32 16.51 30.75 -11.68
CA SER A 32 16.67 30.23 -13.02
C SER A 32 18.11 30.34 -13.52
N VAL A 33 18.72 29.21 -13.87
CA VAL A 33 20.05 29.13 -14.45
C VAL A 33 20.00 29.87 -15.78
N GLU A 34 20.67 31.00 -15.83
CA GLU A 34 20.89 31.81 -16.99
C GLU A 34 21.72 31.01 -18.02
N ASN A 35 21.26 30.98 -19.26
CA ASN A 35 21.87 30.34 -20.42
C ASN A 35 23.39 30.51 -20.45
N ILE A 36 24.15 29.44 -20.31
CA ILE A 36 25.54 29.37 -20.74
C ILE A 36 25.59 28.57 -22.03
N GLU A 37 25.90 29.23 -23.13
CA GLU A 37 26.16 28.66 -24.44
C GLU A 37 27.28 27.58 -24.36
N PRO A 38 27.16 26.46 -25.09
CA PRO A 38 28.16 25.39 -25.07
C PRO A 38 29.40 25.82 -25.90
N GLN A 39 30.50 26.09 -25.22
CA GLN A 39 31.78 26.11 -25.91
C GLN A 39 32.26 24.71 -26.19
N THR A 40 32.25 24.36 -27.46
CA THR A 40 32.83 23.15 -28.03
C THR A 40 34.34 23.10 -27.79
N ARG A 41 34.81 22.19 -26.95
CA ARG A 41 36.22 21.86 -26.85
C ARG A 41 36.41 20.40 -27.24
N THR A 42 36.89 20.24 -28.45
CA THR A 42 37.39 18.98 -29.04
C THR A 42 38.57 18.48 -28.22
N VAL A 43 38.50 17.27 -27.65
CA VAL A 43 39.66 16.54 -27.17
C VAL A 43 39.64 15.12 -27.76
N GLN A 44 40.72 14.83 -28.43
CA GLN A 44 41.07 13.65 -29.18
C GLN A 44 41.30 12.43 -28.26
N PRO A 45 41.02 11.21 -28.68
CA PRO A 45 41.17 10.02 -27.85
C PRO A 45 42.64 9.54 -27.79
N ALA A 46 43.12 9.22 -26.61
CA ALA A 46 44.36 8.50 -26.41
C ALA A 46 44.07 7.07 -25.93
N ALA A 47 44.80 6.15 -26.55
CA ALA A 47 44.69 4.70 -26.50
C ALA A 47 45.08 4.07 -25.16
N LEU A 48 44.52 2.87 -24.93
CA LEU A 48 44.77 1.85 -23.92
C LEU A 48 46.26 1.46 -23.77
N PRO A 49 46.61 0.82 -22.63
CA PRO A 49 47.01 -0.58 -22.77
C PRO A 49 46.29 -1.53 -21.80
N GLU A 50 46.04 -2.73 -22.36
CA GLU A 50 45.70 -3.96 -21.65
C GLU A 50 46.82 -4.38 -20.71
N GLU A 51 46.49 -4.88 -19.50
CA GLU A 51 47.36 -5.79 -18.78
C GLU A 51 46.53 -6.87 -18.04
N GLN A 52 47.06 -8.04 -18.13
CA GLN A 52 46.48 -9.36 -17.91
C GLN A 52 46.41 -9.75 -16.44
N LEU A 53 45.46 -10.67 -16.18
CA LEU A 53 45.15 -11.42 -14.96
C LEU A 53 46.38 -12.11 -14.28
N PRO A 54 46.25 -12.47 -12.99
CA PRO A 54 46.18 -13.93 -12.74
C PRO A 54 45.04 -14.37 -11.80
N VAL A 55 44.53 -15.53 -12.16
CA VAL A 55 43.66 -16.42 -11.43
C VAL A 55 44.34 -16.94 -10.17
N THR A 56 43.67 -16.88 -9.01
CA THR A 56 43.94 -17.83 -7.92
C THR A 56 42.64 -18.14 -7.13
N ALA A 57 42.52 -19.41 -6.90
CA ALA A 57 41.40 -20.18 -6.39
C ALA A 57 40.99 -19.89 -4.94
N GLY A 58 39.70 -20.09 -4.68
CA GLY A 58 39.23 -20.82 -3.51
C GLY A 58 38.86 -19.99 -2.29
N ARG A 59 37.56 -19.74 -2.10
CA ARG A 59 36.99 -19.85 -0.78
C ARG A 59 35.49 -20.17 -0.91
N LEU A 60 35.12 -21.31 -0.34
CA LEU A 60 33.75 -21.69 -0.05
C LEU A 60 33.23 -20.71 1.02
N GLU A 61 32.30 -19.88 0.65
CA GLU A 61 31.44 -19.18 1.60
C GLU A 61 30.05 -19.75 1.43
N ASP A 62 29.47 -20.18 2.54
CA ASP A 62 28.09 -20.63 2.68
C ASP A 62 27.14 -19.53 2.15
N GLU A 63 26.73 -19.68 0.91
CA GLU A 63 25.59 -18.91 0.39
C GLU A 63 24.31 -19.58 0.88
N LEU A 64 23.71 -18.97 1.91
CA LEU A 64 22.29 -19.11 2.14
C LEU A 64 21.57 -18.83 0.80
N PRO A 65 20.62 -19.67 0.38
CA PRO A 65 19.90 -19.42 -0.86
C PRO A 65 19.15 -18.09 -0.74
N THR A 66 19.75 -17.07 -1.31
CA THR A 66 19.03 -15.82 -1.59
C THR A 66 17.97 -16.21 -2.60
N VAL A 67 16.71 -16.33 -2.12
CA VAL A 67 15.57 -16.39 -3.02
C VAL A 67 15.67 -15.13 -3.86
N GLN A 68 16.13 -15.29 -5.09
CA GLN A 68 16.08 -14.23 -6.08
C GLN A 68 14.58 -13.98 -6.32
N ILE A 69 14.01 -13.06 -5.53
CA ILE A 69 12.70 -12.48 -5.80
C ILE A 69 12.92 -11.51 -6.95
N GLU A 70 13.33 -12.03 -8.10
CA GLU A 70 13.52 -11.22 -9.30
C GLU A 70 12.19 -10.92 -9.99
N GLU A 71 11.11 -11.57 -9.58
CA GLU A 71 9.79 -11.31 -10.16
C GLU A 71 8.69 -11.46 -9.11
N LEU A 72 8.23 -10.31 -8.58
CA LEU A 72 6.80 -10.21 -8.29
C LEU A 72 6.06 -10.62 -9.57
N PRO A 73 4.97 -11.43 -9.48
CA PRO A 73 4.34 -11.96 -10.68
C PRO A 73 4.08 -10.83 -11.68
N LYS A 74 4.71 -10.92 -12.85
CA LYS A 74 4.40 -10.05 -13.98
C LYS A 74 2.96 -10.33 -14.36
N VAL A 75 2.06 -9.51 -13.90
CA VAL A 75 0.70 -9.47 -14.44
C VAL A 75 0.80 -8.73 -15.78
N GLU A 76 1.14 -9.46 -16.84
CA GLU A 76 0.88 -9.02 -18.20
C GLU A 76 -0.62 -9.04 -18.43
N SER A 77 -1.28 -7.96 -18.05
CA SER A 77 -2.60 -7.65 -18.59
C SER A 77 -2.43 -6.54 -19.64
N GLU A 78 -1.94 -6.91 -20.81
CA GLU A 78 -2.23 -6.14 -22.01
C GLU A 78 -3.72 -6.27 -22.34
N GLN A 79 -4.56 -5.43 -21.73
CA GLN A 79 -5.84 -5.09 -22.31
C GLN A 79 -5.96 -3.58 -22.37
N ARG A 80 -5.78 -3.09 -23.58
CA ARG A 80 -6.11 -1.75 -24.04
C ARG A 80 -7.51 -1.39 -23.58
N PHE A 81 -7.63 -0.44 -22.67
CA PHE A 81 -8.91 0.20 -22.37
C PHE A 81 -9.35 1.05 -23.57
N THR A 82 -10.17 0.50 -24.44
CA THR A 82 -11.07 1.27 -25.29
C THR A 82 -12.38 1.46 -24.53
N GLN A 83 -12.81 2.71 -24.47
CA GLN A 83 -14.08 3.31 -24.00
C GLN A 83 -15.15 2.43 -23.32
N PRO A 84 -15.95 3.02 -22.40
CA PRO A 84 -16.92 2.31 -21.58
C PRO A 84 -18.22 2.03 -22.35
N ASP A 85 -18.21 0.98 -23.17
CA ASP A 85 -19.45 0.38 -23.65
C ASP A 85 -19.22 -1.12 -23.89
N THR A 86 -20.04 -1.91 -23.22
CA THR A 86 -20.09 -3.38 -23.21
C THR A 86 -19.11 -4.06 -22.22
N MET A 87 -19.48 -4.07 -20.92
CA MET A 87 -19.07 -5.17 -20.05
C MET A 87 -19.63 -6.47 -20.62
N THR A 88 -18.78 -7.21 -21.29
CA THR A 88 -19.13 -8.54 -21.82
C THR A 88 -19.46 -9.45 -20.65
N THR A 89 -20.52 -10.23 -20.75
CA THR A 89 -21.08 -11.18 -19.77
C THR A 89 -20.04 -12.12 -19.12
N LYS A 90 -18.87 -12.29 -19.71
CA LYS A 90 -17.73 -13.04 -19.16
C LYS A 90 -17.00 -12.33 -18.02
N SER A 91 -16.93 -10.99 -18.02
CA SER A 91 -16.31 -10.20 -16.94
C SER A 91 -17.12 -10.22 -15.65
N ALA A 92 -18.44 -10.23 -15.73
CA ALA A 92 -19.33 -10.21 -14.58
C ALA A 92 -19.25 -11.50 -13.73
N GLN A 93 -18.94 -12.65 -14.34
CA GLN A 93 -18.76 -13.93 -13.62
C GLN A 93 -17.40 -14.06 -12.94
N GLN A 94 -16.44 -13.18 -13.25
CA GLN A 94 -15.11 -13.19 -12.68
C GLN A 94 -15.03 -12.41 -11.37
N ILE A 95 -15.96 -11.48 -11.14
CA ILE A 95 -15.98 -10.60 -9.97
C ILE A 95 -16.95 -11.13 -8.92
N VAL A 96 -16.50 -11.18 -7.68
CA VAL A 96 -17.31 -11.46 -6.50
C VAL A 96 -17.56 -10.17 -5.76
N LYS A 97 -18.83 -9.86 -5.48
CA LYS A 97 -19.21 -8.69 -4.68
C LYS A 97 -19.50 -9.10 -3.24
N VAL A 98 -18.93 -8.38 -2.30
CA VAL A 98 -19.21 -8.52 -0.86
C VAL A 98 -19.78 -7.22 -0.35
N THR A 99 -20.90 -7.27 0.36
CA THR A 99 -21.55 -6.11 0.97
C THR A 99 -21.61 -6.30 2.49
N THR A 100 -21.05 -5.36 3.23
CA THR A 100 -21.17 -5.26 4.67
C THR A 100 -21.80 -3.91 5.06
N ASP A 101 -21.90 -3.63 6.33
CA ASP A 101 -22.31 -2.34 6.88
C ASP A 101 -21.29 -1.22 6.61
N THR A 102 -19.99 -1.56 6.51
CA THR A 102 -18.90 -0.60 6.30
C THR A 102 -18.34 -0.61 4.88
N PHE A 103 -18.52 -1.70 4.12
CA PHE A 103 -17.91 -1.92 2.81
C PHE A 103 -18.89 -2.33 1.72
N ASN A 104 -18.56 -1.93 0.49
CA ASN A 104 -18.82 -2.72 -0.70
C ASN A 104 -17.46 -3.07 -1.31
N VAL A 105 -17.15 -4.37 -1.41
CA VAL A 105 -15.87 -4.88 -1.92
C VAL A 105 -16.10 -5.69 -3.18
N TRP A 106 -15.26 -5.50 -4.21
CA TRP A 106 -15.24 -6.31 -5.42
C TRP A 106 -13.91 -7.05 -5.50
N ILE A 107 -13.97 -8.37 -5.60
CA ILE A 107 -12.83 -9.27 -5.59
C ILE A 107 -12.79 -10.03 -6.91
N ASP A 108 -11.69 -9.94 -7.64
CA ASP A 108 -11.46 -10.72 -8.85
C ASP A 108 -11.13 -12.18 -8.45
N ARG A 109 -11.79 -13.13 -9.07
CA ARG A 109 -11.49 -14.55 -8.86
C ARG A 109 -10.08 -14.94 -9.36
N ARG A 110 -9.48 -14.16 -10.24
CA ARG A 110 -8.08 -14.31 -10.63
C ARG A 110 -7.19 -13.70 -9.55
N GLY A 111 -6.44 -14.57 -8.85
CA GLY A 111 -5.62 -14.19 -7.71
C GLY A 111 -6.39 -13.87 -6.43
N GLY A 112 -7.73 -13.74 -6.49
CA GLY A 112 -8.52 -13.23 -5.36
C GLY A 112 -8.13 -11.80 -5.03
N ASP A 113 -7.94 -10.94 -6.04
CA ASP A 113 -7.48 -9.56 -5.85
C ASP A 113 -8.63 -8.63 -5.53
N ILE A 114 -8.42 -7.74 -4.57
CA ILE A 114 -9.34 -6.67 -4.21
C ILE A 114 -9.22 -5.57 -5.27
N THR A 115 -10.20 -5.50 -6.17
CA THR A 115 -10.17 -4.57 -7.30
C THR A 115 -10.92 -3.27 -7.04
N GLN A 116 -11.86 -3.27 -6.08
CA GLN A 116 -12.57 -2.06 -5.68
C GLN A 116 -13.05 -2.17 -4.24
N ILE A 117 -12.94 -1.05 -3.50
CA ILE A 117 -13.59 -0.86 -2.20
C ILE A 117 -14.31 0.48 -2.21
N ALA A 118 -15.63 0.44 -1.98
CA ALA A 118 -16.44 1.63 -1.72
C ALA A 118 -16.86 1.66 -0.24
N LEU A 119 -16.91 2.86 0.32
CA LEU A 119 -17.24 3.14 1.72
C LEU A 119 -18.62 3.79 1.81
N PRO A 120 -19.71 3.02 2.04
CA PRO A 120 -21.09 3.55 2.01
C PRO A 120 -21.37 4.66 3.02
N LEU A 121 -20.65 4.66 4.14
CA LEU A 121 -20.83 5.67 5.20
C LEU A 121 -20.14 7.01 4.88
N TYR A 122 -19.37 7.09 3.77
CA TYR A 122 -18.65 8.28 3.34
C TYR A 122 -19.09 8.66 1.93
N PRO A 123 -19.71 9.84 1.72
CA PRO A 123 -20.07 10.29 0.39
C PRO A 123 -18.84 10.71 -0.42
N ALA A 124 -18.91 10.51 -1.73
CA ALA A 124 -17.84 10.95 -2.65
C ALA A 124 -17.70 12.48 -2.69
N ALA A 125 -18.80 13.21 -2.55
CA ALA A 125 -18.85 14.66 -2.42
C ALA A 125 -20.08 15.08 -1.60
N LEU A 126 -20.04 16.29 -1.03
CA LEU A 126 -21.16 16.83 -0.23
C LEU A 126 -22.44 16.99 -1.08
N GLU A 127 -22.30 17.28 -2.36
CA GLU A 127 -23.39 17.46 -3.32
C GLU A 127 -24.02 16.13 -3.78
N THR A 128 -23.34 15.00 -3.52
CA THR A 128 -23.76 13.66 -3.94
C THR A 128 -23.76 12.68 -2.76
N PRO A 129 -24.59 12.88 -1.73
CA PRO A 129 -24.55 12.08 -0.50
C PRO A 129 -24.86 10.59 -0.71
N ASP A 130 -25.57 10.24 -1.78
CA ASP A 130 -25.93 8.86 -2.11
C ASP A 130 -24.85 8.11 -2.89
N ILE A 131 -23.78 8.80 -3.33
CA ILE A 131 -22.66 8.18 -4.05
C ILE A 131 -21.54 7.89 -3.05
N PRO A 132 -21.20 6.61 -2.77
CA PRO A 132 -20.15 6.27 -1.83
C PRO A 132 -18.76 6.67 -2.33
N PHE A 133 -17.88 7.02 -1.40
CA PHE A 133 -16.48 7.23 -1.70
C PHE A 133 -15.83 5.90 -2.10
N ILE A 134 -15.11 5.90 -3.22
CA ILE A 134 -14.35 4.72 -3.70
C ILE A 134 -12.91 4.89 -3.25
N LEU A 135 -12.49 4.07 -2.30
CA LEU A 135 -11.14 4.10 -1.73
C LEU A 135 -10.13 3.36 -2.61
N ILE A 136 -10.42 2.11 -2.95
CA ILE A 136 -9.68 1.34 -3.94
C ILE A 136 -10.45 1.46 -5.24
N ASP A 137 -9.83 2.07 -6.24
CA ASP A 137 -10.48 2.47 -7.49
C ASP A 137 -9.71 1.93 -8.70
N PRO A 138 -10.32 1.04 -9.50
CA PRO A 138 -9.67 0.48 -10.68
C PRO A 138 -9.31 1.53 -11.74
N ARG A 139 -9.95 2.72 -11.72
CA ARG A 139 -9.60 3.84 -12.61
C ARG A 139 -8.19 4.36 -12.37
N ASN A 140 -7.68 4.22 -11.15
CA ASN A 140 -6.32 4.59 -10.74
C ASN A 140 -5.39 3.36 -10.71
N SER A 141 -5.77 2.26 -11.37
CA SER A 141 -5.06 0.98 -11.30
C SER A 141 -4.81 0.53 -9.84
N TYR A 142 -5.64 1.00 -8.90
CA TYR A 142 -5.48 0.76 -7.48
C TYR A 142 -6.11 -0.58 -7.11
N GLU A 143 -5.28 -1.51 -6.64
CA GLU A 143 -5.68 -2.87 -6.24
C GLU A 143 -4.95 -3.29 -4.97
N GLY A 144 -5.64 -4.07 -4.14
CA GLY A 144 -5.04 -4.81 -3.03
C GLY A 144 -4.85 -6.27 -3.43
N GLN A 145 -3.62 -6.74 -3.46
CA GLN A 145 -3.28 -8.08 -3.94
C GLN A 145 -2.58 -8.88 -2.84
N SER A 146 -2.83 -10.19 -2.79
CA SER A 146 -2.11 -11.12 -1.94
C SER A 146 -2.10 -12.51 -2.56
N GLY A 147 -1.11 -13.32 -2.22
CA GLY A 147 -0.96 -14.64 -2.82
C GLY A 147 0.17 -15.44 -2.21
N LEU A 148 0.44 -16.57 -2.84
CA LEU A 148 1.47 -17.53 -2.45
C LEU A 148 2.47 -17.67 -3.59
N VAL A 149 3.72 -17.28 -3.35
CA VAL A 149 4.85 -17.42 -4.28
C VAL A 149 5.86 -18.44 -3.76
N GLY A 150 6.96 -18.63 -4.46
CA GLY A 150 7.97 -19.64 -4.13
C GLY A 150 7.77 -20.92 -4.92
N GLU A 151 8.42 -22.02 -4.48
CA GLU A 151 8.53 -23.25 -5.27
C GLU A 151 7.19 -23.87 -5.63
N ASN A 152 6.26 -23.98 -4.67
CA ASN A 152 4.94 -24.56 -4.88
C ASN A 152 3.81 -23.53 -4.85
N GLY A 153 4.16 -22.23 -4.72
CA GLY A 153 3.17 -21.15 -4.69
C GLY A 153 2.51 -20.94 -6.05
N PRO A 154 1.16 -20.98 -6.16
CA PRO A 154 0.47 -20.88 -7.44
C PRO A 154 0.61 -19.52 -8.12
N ASP A 155 0.89 -18.45 -7.37
CA ASP A 155 1.01 -17.09 -7.92
C ASP A 155 2.37 -16.84 -8.61
N GLY A 156 3.37 -17.70 -8.43
CA GLY A 156 4.65 -17.69 -9.13
C GLY A 156 4.65 -18.44 -10.47
N SER A 157 3.50 -19.01 -10.88
CA SER A 157 3.38 -19.82 -12.08
C SER A 157 3.50 -19.00 -13.37
N GLN A 158 4.16 -19.55 -14.41
CA GLN A 158 4.22 -18.98 -15.75
C GLN A 158 2.85 -18.83 -16.43
N SER A 159 1.85 -19.60 -15.97
CA SER A 159 0.46 -19.50 -16.44
C SER A 159 -0.30 -18.28 -15.86
N GLY A 160 0.38 -17.47 -15.05
CA GLY A 160 -0.20 -16.33 -14.35
C GLY A 160 -0.90 -16.72 -13.05
N ARG A 161 -1.58 -15.78 -12.45
CA ARG A 161 -2.26 -15.95 -11.16
C ARG A 161 -3.39 -16.98 -11.22
N PRO A 162 -3.60 -17.76 -10.15
CA PRO A 162 -4.62 -18.82 -10.10
C PRO A 162 -6.03 -18.26 -10.28
N LEU A 163 -6.90 -19.01 -10.95
CA LEU A 163 -8.32 -18.70 -11.04
C LEU A 163 -9.08 -19.49 -9.98
N TYR A 164 -9.52 -18.82 -8.95
CA TYR A 164 -10.28 -19.39 -7.85
C TYR A 164 -11.75 -19.69 -8.22
N ARG A 165 -12.33 -20.66 -7.54
CA ARG A 165 -13.77 -20.99 -7.60
C ARG A 165 -14.43 -20.49 -6.33
N THR A 166 -15.64 -19.97 -6.45
CA THR A 166 -16.49 -19.52 -5.35
C THR A 166 -17.87 -20.13 -5.44
N VAL A 167 -18.55 -20.27 -4.32
CA VAL A 167 -19.93 -20.82 -4.27
C VAL A 167 -20.92 -19.82 -4.87
N ALA A 168 -20.71 -18.52 -4.65
CA ALA A 168 -21.56 -17.46 -5.15
C ALA A 168 -20.72 -16.29 -5.69
N THR A 169 -21.35 -15.38 -6.41
CA THR A 169 -20.75 -14.14 -6.91
C THR A 169 -21.20 -12.89 -6.13
N SER A 170 -22.09 -13.07 -5.14
CA SER A 170 -22.53 -12.01 -4.24
C SER A 170 -22.73 -12.58 -2.83
N TYR A 171 -22.22 -11.83 -1.84
CA TYR A 171 -22.29 -12.15 -0.42
C TYR A 171 -22.70 -10.91 0.34
N GLU A 172 -23.52 -11.09 1.38
CA GLU A 172 -24.00 -10.00 2.23
C GLU A 172 -23.86 -10.39 3.71
N LEU A 173 -23.32 -9.49 4.52
CA LEU A 173 -23.16 -9.69 5.97
C LEU A 173 -24.53 -9.80 6.67
N GLY A 174 -25.54 -9.05 6.17
CA GLY A 174 -26.89 -9.05 6.76
C GLY A 174 -26.83 -8.69 8.25
N ASP A 175 -27.48 -9.50 9.09
CA ASP A 175 -27.50 -9.33 10.56
C ASP A 175 -26.37 -10.08 11.29
N SER A 176 -25.51 -10.80 10.56
CA SER A 176 -24.40 -11.57 11.14
C SER A 176 -23.32 -10.65 11.71
N THR A 177 -22.55 -11.14 12.68
CA THR A 177 -21.39 -10.45 13.23
C THR A 177 -20.16 -10.57 12.36
N GLU A 178 -20.09 -11.65 11.57
CA GLU A 178 -18.99 -11.93 10.63
C GLU A 178 -19.53 -12.60 9.36
N LEU A 179 -18.75 -12.48 8.29
CA LEU A 179 -19.02 -13.07 6.98
C LEU A 179 -17.72 -13.65 6.41
N GLU A 180 -17.71 -14.97 6.18
CA GLU A 180 -16.61 -15.64 5.48
C GLU A 180 -16.93 -15.81 4.00
N VAL A 181 -15.96 -15.51 3.14
CA VAL A 181 -16.04 -15.68 1.69
C VAL A 181 -14.84 -16.48 1.21
N GLU A 182 -15.08 -17.68 0.73
CA GLU A 182 -14.05 -18.65 0.34
C GLU A 182 -13.82 -18.67 -1.17
N PHE A 183 -12.56 -18.68 -1.53
CA PHE A 183 -12.01 -18.79 -2.88
C PHE A 183 -11.16 -20.05 -2.96
N ALA A 184 -11.69 -21.12 -3.52
CA ALA A 184 -11.03 -22.43 -3.58
C ALA A 184 -10.24 -22.61 -4.88
N PHE A 185 -9.03 -23.11 -4.76
CA PHE A 185 -8.14 -23.50 -5.85
C PHE A 185 -7.56 -24.88 -5.57
N GLN A 186 -7.36 -25.67 -6.61
CA GLN A 186 -6.63 -26.93 -6.54
C GLN A 186 -5.63 -26.95 -7.68
N ASP A 187 -4.38 -27.23 -7.34
CA ASP A 187 -3.33 -27.40 -8.34
C ASP A 187 -3.39 -28.78 -9.03
N SER A 188 -2.51 -28.99 -10.00
CA SER A 188 -2.42 -30.25 -10.73
C SER A 188 -1.80 -31.40 -9.93
N ALA A 189 -1.08 -31.10 -8.84
CA ALA A 189 -0.44 -32.09 -7.97
C ALA A 189 -1.43 -32.62 -6.91
N GLY A 190 -2.51 -31.91 -6.62
CA GLY A 190 -3.53 -32.30 -5.64
C GLY A 190 -3.56 -31.42 -4.38
N VAL A 191 -2.70 -30.41 -4.29
CA VAL A 191 -2.75 -29.43 -3.20
C VAL A 191 -4.00 -28.57 -3.33
N GLN A 192 -4.75 -28.45 -2.24
CA GLN A 192 -5.92 -27.59 -2.16
C GLN A 192 -5.58 -26.32 -1.39
N ILE A 193 -5.93 -25.16 -1.95
CA ILE A 193 -5.71 -23.86 -1.36
C ILE A 193 -7.05 -23.13 -1.30
N VAL A 194 -7.43 -22.70 -0.09
CA VAL A 194 -8.61 -21.86 0.12
C VAL A 194 -8.13 -20.49 0.58
N LYS A 195 -8.32 -19.46 -0.26
CA LYS A 195 -8.15 -18.07 0.13
C LYS A 195 -9.45 -17.60 0.74
N ARG A 196 -9.44 -17.29 2.03
CA ARG A 196 -10.62 -16.89 2.81
C ARG A 196 -10.54 -15.44 3.20
N PHE A 197 -11.62 -14.71 2.96
CA PHE A 197 -11.84 -13.35 3.43
C PHE A 197 -12.85 -13.41 4.58
N THR A 198 -12.48 -12.86 5.75
CA THR A 198 -13.37 -12.78 6.91
C THR A 198 -13.64 -11.32 7.24
N PHE A 199 -14.86 -10.88 6.96
CA PHE A 199 -15.34 -9.51 7.22
C PHE A 199 -16.09 -9.47 8.55
N TYR A 200 -15.90 -8.38 9.30
CA TYR A 200 -16.50 -8.19 10.61
C TYR A 200 -17.43 -6.97 10.61
N ARG A 201 -18.52 -7.05 11.38
CA ARG A 201 -19.45 -5.92 11.57
C ARG A 201 -18.75 -4.73 12.24
N ASP A 202 -19.13 -3.52 11.85
CA ASP A 202 -18.61 -2.24 12.38
C ASP A 202 -17.07 -2.09 12.23
N SER A 203 -16.45 -2.86 11.31
CA SER A 203 -15.00 -2.90 11.12
C SER A 203 -14.58 -2.46 9.72
N TYR A 204 -13.50 -1.70 9.65
CA TYR A 204 -12.73 -1.40 8.42
C TYR A 204 -11.50 -2.30 8.28
N LEU A 205 -11.35 -3.30 9.15
CA LEU A 205 -10.35 -4.35 9.10
C LEU A 205 -11.03 -5.67 8.77
N PHE A 206 -10.44 -6.44 7.85
CA PHE A 206 -10.85 -7.80 7.57
C PHE A 206 -9.62 -8.70 7.35
N ASP A 207 -9.82 -9.99 7.50
CA ASP A 207 -8.77 -10.98 7.37
C ASP A 207 -8.71 -11.56 5.96
N VAL A 208 -7.50 -11.89 5.52
CA VAL A 208 -7.24 -12.64 4.30
C VAL A 208 -6.29 -13.78 4.62
N ASP A 209 -6.81 -14.99 4.67
CA ASP A 209 -6.08 -16.21 5.03
C ASP A 209 -5.97 -17.15 3.84
N PHE A 210 -4.89 -17.91 3.82
CA PHE A 210 -4.66 -19.01 2.89
C PHE A 210 -4.57 -20.32 3.68
N ASP A 211 -5.56 -21.15 3.54
CA ASP A 211 -5.61 -22.49 4.13
C ASP A 211 -5.13 -23.49 3.07
N ILE A 212 -4.04 -24.19 3.38
CA ILE A 212 -3.36 -25.09 2.47
C ILE A 212 -3.50 -26.52 2.99
N SER A 213 -4.15 -27.38 2.21
CA SER A 213 -4.24 -28.82 2.47
C SER A 213 -3.34 -29.55 1.47
N ASN A 214 -2.22 -30.07 1.95
CA ASN A 214 -1.26 -30.79 1.14
C ASN A 214 -1.64 -32.27 1.06
N ASN A 215 -2.43 -32.65 0.08
CA ASN A 215 -2.86 -34.03 -0.14
C ASN A 215 -1.88 -34.84 -1.01
N THR A 216 -0.63 -34.40 -1.10
CA THR A 216 0.45 -35.07 -1.88
C THR A 216 1.42 -35.80 -0.96
N ASP A 217 2.34 -36.56 -1.56
CA ASP A 217 3.42 -37.26 -0.85
C ASP A 217 4.69 -36.41 -0.72
N GLU A 218 4.68 -35.17 -1.27
CA GLU A 218 5.81 -34.23 -1.25
C GLU A 218 5.57 -33.06 -0.31
N LEU A 219 6.67 -32.50 0.22
CA LEU A 219 6.63 -31.28 1.03
C LEU A 219 6.14 -30.10 0.17
N TRP A 220 5.13 -29.42 0.61
CA TRP A 220 4.73 -28.14 0.03
C TRP A 220 5.47 -26.99 0.72
N GLN A 221 6.01 -26.05 -0.07
CA GLN A 221 6.64 -24.85 0.46
C GLN A 221 6.33 -23.61 -0.37
N GLY A 222 6.19 -22.47 0.31
CA GLY A 222 5.90 -21.20 -0.33
C GLY A 222 6.10 -20.02 0.60
N ASN A 223 5.92 -18.83 0.05
CA ASN A 223 5.96 -17.57 0.76
C ASN A 223 4.64 -16.83 0.54
N PHE A 224 4.09 -16.29 1.60
CA PHE A 224 2.99 -15.35 1.49
C PHE A 224 3.51 -13.99 1.01
N PHE A 225 2.80 -13.33 0.11
CA PHE A 225 3.04 -11.93 -0.20
C PHE A 225 1.73 -11.14 -0.12
N ALA A 226 1.86 -9.87 0.20
CA ALA A 226 0.80 -8.90 0.09
C ALA A 226 1.33 -7.61 -0.53
N GLN A 227 0.53 -7.00 -1.40
CA GLN A 227 0.94 -5.78 -2.08
C GLN A 227 -0.23 -4.85 -2.39
N ILE A 228 0.10 -3.59 -2.51
CA ILE A 228 -0.77 -2.54 -3.04
C ILE A 228 -0.16 -2.07 -4.36
N LYS A 229 -0.99 -2.03 -5.40
CA LYS A 229 -0.63 -1.51 -6.71
C LYS A 229 -1.50 -0.30 -7.02
N ARG A 230 -0.91 0.79 -7.54
CA ARG A 230 -1.66 1.95 -8.06
C ARG A 230 -0.81 2.80 -8.99
N ASP A 231 -1.45 3.75 -9.70
CA ASP A 231 -0.75 4.82 -10.41
C ASP A 231 -0.22 5.90 -9.45
N GLY A 232 0.68 6.75 -9.94
CA GLY A 232 1.25 7.87 -9.20
C GLY A 232 0.38 9.13 -9.20
N GLN A 233 -0.85 9.08 -9.74
CA GLN A 233 -1.67 10.26 -9.85
C GLN A 233 -2.23 10.72 -8.50
N VAL A 234 -2.06 11.99 -8.22
CA VAL A 234 -2.63 12.63 -7.03
C VAL A 234 -4.06 13.05 -7.37
N PRO A 235 -5.06 12.71 -6.53
CA PRO A 235 -6.43 13.12 -6.77
C PRO A 235 -6.58 14.64 -6.89
N ALA A 236 -7.40 15.11 -7.84
CA ALA A 236 -7.57 16.54 -8.15
C ALA A 236 -7.97 17.40 -6.93
N PHE A 237 -8.78 16.85 -6.00
CA PHE A 237 -9.17 17.55 -4.79
C PHE A 237 -8.00 17.89 -3.84
N VAL A 238 -6.85 17.21 -3.98
CA VAL A 238 -5.61 17.49 -3.22
C VAL A 238 -4.86 18.68 -3.82
N GLU A 239 -4.96 18.87 -5.13
CA GLU A 239 -4.31 20.00 -5.83
C GLU A 239 -4.98 21.35 -5.53
N GLU A 240 -6.27 21.36 -5.22
CA GLU A 240 -7.07 22.56 -4.96
C GLU A 240 -7.01 23.05 -3.51
N SER A 241 -6.36 22.32 -2.60
CA SER A 241 -6.25 22.77 -1.20
C SER A 241 -5.43 24.06 -1.14
N GLY A 242 -6.10 25.18 -0.88
CA GLY A 242 -5.48 26.51 -0.75
C GLY A 242 -4.43 26.54 0.36
N MET A 243 -3.52 27.53 0.32
CA MET A 243 -2.41 27.75 1.27
C MET A 243 -1.19 26.83 1.14
N GLY A 244 -1.04 26.03 0.06
CA GLY A 244 0.17 25.25 -0.22
C GLY A 244 0.38 24.04 0.71
N LEU A 245 -0.54 23.74 1.61
CA LEU A 245 -0.52 22.55 2.45
C LEU A 245 -1.20 21.41 1.70
N ARG A 246 -0.40 20.61 1.00
CA ARG A 246 -0.91 19.42 0.31
C ARG A 246 -0.90 18.23 1.28
N PRO A 247 -2.06 17.56 1.50
CA PRO A 247 -2.07 16.33 2.28
C PRO A 247 -1.24 15.25 1.57
N TYR A 248 -0.54 14.45 2.35
CA TYR A 248 0.27 13.37 1.82
C TYR A 248 -0.58 12.32 1.11
N VAL A 249 -0.17 11.98 -0.11
CA VAL A 249 -0.69 10.85 -0.91
C VAL A 249 0.51 10.04 -1.39
N GLY A 250 0.63 8.81 -0.94
CA GLY A 250 1.78 7.96 -1.25
C GLY A 250 1.82 6.71 -0.38
N GLY A 251 2.86 5.93 -0.52
CA GLY A 251 3.10 4.77 0.30
C GLY A 251 3.59 5.10 1.69
N ALA A 252 3.42 4.17 2.61
CA ALA A 252 4.04 4.25 3.91
C ALA A 252 4.32 2.84 4.45
N THR A 253 5.35 2.73 5.25
CA THR A 253 5.71 1.49 5.95
C THR A 253 6.21 1.79 7.36
N PHE A 254 6.32 0.74 8.16
CA PHE A 254 6.95 0.80 9.46
C PHE A 254 8.44 0.50 9.32
N THR A 255 9.29 1.25 10.01
CA THR A 255 10.68 0.88 10.29
C THR A 255 10.96 1.04 11.79
N VAL A 256 12.02 0.41 12.29
CA VAL A 256 12.40 0.51 13.73
C VAL A 256 12.74 1.95 14.08
N ASP A 257 13.44 2.65 13.19
CA ASP A 257 13.88 4.03 13.41
C ASP A 257 12.79 5.06 13.11
N SER A 258 11.86 4.72 12.22
CA SER A 258 10.73 5.57 11.85
C SER A 258 9.44 4.75 11.77
N PRO A 259 8.61 4.75 12.83
CA PRO A 259 7.34 4.02 12.85
C PRO A 259 6.34 4.43 11.76
N TYR A 260 6.58 5.55 11.11
CA TYR A 260 5.87 6.02 9.92
C TYR A 260 6.89 6.53 8.90
N PHE A 261 7.38 5.62 8.07
CA PHE A 261 8.30 5.93 6.97
C PHE A 261 7.50 6.15 5.69
N LYS A 262 7.57 7.35 5.13
CA LYS A 262 6.90 7.72 3.88
C LYS A 262 7.66 7.15 2.69
N LEU A 263 6.94 6.58 1.75
CA LEU A 263 7.42 6.07 0.47
C LEU A 263 6.81 6.95 -0.63
N GLU A 264 7.44 8.11 -0.85
CA GLU A 264 6.97 9.06 -1.86
C GLU A 264 7.13 8.49 -3.27
N PHE A 265 6.19 8.78 -4.17
CA PHE A 265 6.22 8.20 -5.53
C PHE A 265 7.47 8.62 -6.29
N ASP A 266 7.92 9.87 -6.12
CA ASP A 266 9.10 10.39 -6.81
C ASP A 266 10.37 9.69 -6.29
N ASP A 267 10.51 9.54 -4.96
CA ASP A 267 11.64 8.85 -4.34
C ASP A 267 11.71 7.38 -4.79
N VAL A 268 10.57 6.68 -4.75
CA VAL A 268 10.45 5.27 -5.19
C VAL A 268 10.71 5.10 -6.69
N ALA A 269 10.44 6.14 -7.51
CA ALA A 269 10.73 6.14 -8.93
C ALA A 269 12.22 6.31 -9.22
N GLU A 270 12.94 7.06 -8.38
CA GLU A 270 14.39 7.28 -8.49
C GLU A 270 15.17 6.10 -7.92
N GLU A 271 14.79 5.62 -6.73
CA GLU A 271 15.44 4.51 -6.04
C GLU A 271 14.40 3.57 -5.41
N PRO A 272 14.36 2.28 -5.83
CA PRO A 272 13.49 1.29 -5.23
C PRO A 272 13.82 1.07 -3.75
N TYR A 273 12.81 1.08 -2.91
CA TYR A 273 12.95 0.78 -1.48
C TYR A 273 12.98 -0.72 -1.24
N LYS A 274 13.88 -1.18 -0.36
CA LYS A 274 13.90 -2.55 0.15
C LYS A 274 14.46 -2.58 1.57
N GLU A 275 13.75 -3.24 2.50
CA GLU A 275 14.17 -3.40 3.90
C GLU A 275 13.57 -4.67 4.50
N GLU A 276 14.33 -5.31 5.41
CA GLU A 276 13.86 -6.45 6.21
C GLU A 276 13.36 -5.93 7.56
N ILE A 277 12.07 -6.13 7.86
CA ILE A 277 11.40 -5.56 9.03
C ILE A 277 10.66 -6.67 9.77
N GLN A 278 10.74 -6.65 11.12
CA GLN A 278 9.96 -7.54 11.97
C GLN A 278 8.55 -6.98 12.17
N GLY A 279 7.52 -7.77 11.80
CA GLY A 279 6.13 -7.31 11.81
C GLY A 279 5.92 -6.14 10.84
N GLY A 280 5.31 -5.05 11.29
CA GLY A 280 5.12 -3.80 10.55
C GLY A 280 3.85 -3.76 9.71
N TYR A 281 3.85 -2.93 8.67
CA TYR A 281 2.76 -2.81 7.70
C TYR A 281 3.27 -2.21 6.39
N ILE A 282 2.52 -2.38 5.32
CA ILE A 282 2.65 -1.61 4.07
C ILE A 282 1.32 -0.93 3.75
N ALA A 283 1.34 0.37 3.55
CA ALA A 283 0.13 1.16 3.40
C ALA A 283 0.18 2.08 2.18
N MET A 284 -1.01 2.40 1.67
CA MET A 284 -1.26 3.50 0.76
C MET A 284 -2.10 4.54 1.47
N VAL A 285 -1.51 5.70 1.71
CA VAL A 285 -2.09 6.82 2.45
C VAL A 285 -2.73 7.80 1.48
N GLN A 286 -3.95 8.22 1.80
CA GLN A 286 -4.67 9.31 1.12
C GLN A 286 -5.05 10.36 2.15
N HIS A 287 -5.73 11.45 1.72
CA HIS A 287 -6.05 12.57 2.62
C HIS A 287 -6.77 12.12 3.92
N TYR A 288 -7.92 11.47 3.79
CA TYR A 288 -8.75 11.05 4.93
C TYR A 288 -8.76 9.54 5.17
N PHE A 289 -8.21 8.77 4.23
CA PHE A 289 -8.31 7.33 4.21
C PHE A 289 -6.94 6.67 4.08
N VAL A 290 -6.88 5.43 4.49
CA VAL A 290 -5.70 4.58 4.33
C VAL A 290 -6.14 3.17 3.97
N ALA A 291 -5.39 2.51 3.08
CA ALA A 291 -5.46 1.07 2.90
C ALA A 291 -4.11 0.47 3.27
N ALA A 292 -4.10 -0.60 4.06
CA ALA A 292 -2.89 -1.20 4.57
C ALA A 292 -2.99 -2.72 4.66
N TRP A 293 -1.90 -3.40 4.29
CA TRP A 293 -1.65 -4.79 4.61
C TRP A 293 -0.81 -4.88 5.87
N ILE A 294 -1.23 -5.69 6.82
CA ILE A 294 -0.58 -5.87 8.12
C ILE A 294 -0.37 -7.38 8.34
N PRO A 295 0.87 -7.87 8.51
CA PRO A 295 1.14 -9.22 8.93
C PRO A 295 0.43 -9.59 10.24
N LYS A 296 0.00 -10.85 10.39
CA LYS A 296 -0.64 -11.34 11.62
C LYS A 296 0.33 -11.68 12.74
N ASP A 297 1.62 -11.74 12.43
CA ASP A 297 2.67 -12.11 13.36
C ASP A 297 3.90 -11.19 13.25
N GLU A 298 4.86 -11.38 14.14
CA GLU A 298 6.09 -10.60 14.27
C GLU A 298 7.30 -11.28 13.60
N HIS A 299 7.07 -12.10 12.59
CA HIS A 299 8.17 -12.65 11.79
C HIS A 299 8.90 -11.55 11.02
N GLN A 300 10.05 -11.89 10.46
CA GLN A 300 10.78 -11.00 9.57
C GLN A 300 10.19 -11.06 8.17
N TYR A 301 9.87 -9.89 7.62
CA TYR A 301 9.27 -9.69 6.31
C TYR A 301 10.16 -8.83 5.43
N SER A 302 10.27 -9.17 4.16
CA SER A 302 10.96 -8.35 3.16
C SER A 302 9.98 -7.33 2.58
N TYR A 303 10.15 -6.06 2.96
CA TYR A 303 9.36 -4.93 2.47
C TYR A 303 10.02 -4.32 1.25
N GLN A 304 9.23 -3.94 0.26
CA GLN A 304 9.73 -3.31 -0.96
C GLN A 304 8.72 -2.34 -1.56
N ALA A 305 9.24 -1.26 -2.15
CA ALA A 305 8.46 -0.38 -3.00
C ALA A 305 9.22 -0.09 -4.29
N ARG A 306 8.51 -0.10 -5.42
CA ARG A 306 9.12 0.15 -6.72
C ARG A 306 8.12 0.70 -7.73
N LYS A 307 8.62 1.45 -8.70
CA LYS A 307 7.90 1.82 -9.92
C LYS A 307 8.14 0.78 -11.00
N LEU A 308 7.10 0.45 -11.77
CA LEU A 308 7.26 -0.41 -12.94
C LEU A 308 7.95 0.38 -14.07
N PRO A 309 8.98 -0.18 -14.73
CA PRO A 309 9.60 0.47 -15.87
C PRO A 309 8.56 0.81 -16.96
N ASP A 310 8.67 2.00 -17.55
CA ASP A 310 7.82 2.49 -18.65
C ASP A 310 6.31 2.63 -18.36
N LYS A 311 5.89 2.45 -17.11
CA LYS A 311 4.50 2.62 -16.69
C LYS A 311 4.42 3.51 -15.46
N ASP A 312 3.36 4.30 -15.36
CA ASP A 312 3.04 5.04 -14.14
C ASP A 312 2.31 4.11 -13.16
N LEU A 313 3.01 3.06 -12.70
CA LEU A 313 2.50 2.07 -11.75
C LEU A 313 3.53 1.82 -10.65
N TYR A 314 3.07 1.90 -9.43
CA TYR A 314 3.84 1.68 -8.22
C TYR A 314 3.34 0.44 -7.49
N TYR A 315 4.27 -0.34 -7.01
CA TYR A 315 4.03 -1.52 -6.19
C TYR A 315 4.66 -1.30 -4.84
N MET A 316 3.88 -1.52 -3.80
CA MET A 316 4.29 -1.48 -2.41
C MET A 316 3.88 -2.79 -1.78
N ALA A 317 4.87 -3.58 -1.36
CA ALA A 317 4.68 -4.98 -1.03
C ALA A 317 5.50 -5.42 0.18
N TYR A 318 5.11 -6.52 0.77
CA TYR A 318 5.99 -7.33 1.59
C TYR A 318 5.84 -8.81 1.24
N THR A 319 6.91 -9.56 1.50
CA THR A 319 6.93 -11.02 1.37
C THR A 319 7.35 -11.62 2.71
N GLY A 320 6.61 -12.62 3.16
CA GLY A 320 6.88 -13.36 4.38
C GLY A 320 7.99 -14.40 4.21
N PRO A 321 8.43 -15.01 5.33
CA PRO A 321 9.37 -16.11 5.30
C PRO A 321 8.79 -17.31 4.56
N VAL A 322 9.66 -18.23 4.18
CA VAL A 322 9.25 -19.55 3.65
C VAL A 322 8.50 -20.29 4.76
N PHE A 323 7.34 -20.83 4.43
CA PHE A 323 6.62 -21.78 5.29
C PHE A 323 6.34 -23.08 4.55
N THR A 324 6.19 -24.16 5.30
CA THR A 324 6.06 -25.51 4.76
C THR A 324 4.81 -26.20 5.29
N VAL A 325 4.25 -27.08 4.45
CA VAL A 325 3.15 -27.97 4.84
C VAL A 325 3.56 -29.39 4.50
N GLU A 326 3.67 -30.24 5.54
CA GLU A 326 4.06 -31.62 5.40
C GLU A 326 3.10 -32.42 4.50
N PRO A 327 3.53 -33.54 3.90
CA PRO A 327 2.66 -34.49 3.21
C PRO A 327 1.46 -34.91 4.04
N GLY A 328 0.25 -34.80 3.49
CA GLY A 328 -1.01 -35.05 4.21
C GLY A 328 -1.35 -34.01 5.29
N GLY A 329 -0.58 -32.93 5.40
CA GLY A 329 -0.72 -31.90 6.41
C GLY A 329 -1.63 -30.72 5.99
N PHE A 330 -1.83 -29.83 6.97
CA PHE A 330 -2.58 -28.60 6.82
C PHE A 330 -1.75 -27.43 7.36
N GLY A 331 -1.81 -26.27 6.71
CA GLY A 331 -1.20 -25.03 7.15
C GLY A 331 -2.10 -23.85 6.82
N SER A 332 -2.07 -22.81 7.66
CA SER A 332 -2.78 -21.56 7.42
C SER A 332 -1.82 -20.38 7.57
N TYR A 333 -1.89 -19.42 6.65
CA TYR A 333 -1.07 -18.22 6.63
C TYR A 333 -1.86 -17.05 6.06
N GLY A 334 -1.69 -15.84 6.60
CA GLY A 334 -2.48 -14.71 6.14
C GLY A 334 -2.05 -13.36 6.69
N ALA A 335 -2.89 -12.37 6.41
CA ALA A 335 -2.70 -11.00 6.83
C ALA A 335 -4.03 -10.34 7.16
N HIS A 336 -3.96 -9.22 7.89
CA HIS A 336 -5.05 -8.27 7.99
C HIS A 336 -4.98 -7.28 6.83
N PHE A 337 -6.15 -6.87 6.34
CA PHE A 337 -6.27 -5.76 5.42
C PHE A 337 -7.18 -4.69 6.02
N TYR A 338 -6.65 -3.51 6.20
CA TYR A 338 -7.42 -2.33 6.60
C TYR A 338 -7.72 -1.46 5.38
N ALA A 339 -8.96 -0.98 5.26
CA ALA A 339 -9.33 -0.03 4.23
C ALA A 339 -10.44 0.90 4.76
N GLY A 340 -10.06 2.07 5.23
CA GLY A 340 -11.03 2.94 5.89
C GLY A 340 -10.49 4.30 6.27
N PRO A 341 -11.27 5.05 7.08
CA PRO A 341 -10.87 6.37 7.55
C PRO A 341 -9.64 6.30 8.46
N LYS A 342 -8.86 7.37 8.47
CA LYS A 342 -7.71 7.52 9.36
C LYS A 342 -8.19 7.88 10.78
N ASP A 343 -8.81 6.89 11.46
CA ASP A 343 -9.17 6.99 12.88
C ASP A 343 -7.95 6.66 13.73
N GLN A 344 -7.34 7.67 14.34
CA GLN A 344 -6.11 7.55 15.10
C GLN A 344 -6.19 6.49 16.21
N TYR A 345 -7.32 6.39 16.90
CA TYR A 345 -7.48 5.47 18.00
C TYR A 345 -7.57 4.02 17.51
N LYS A 346 -8.37 3.77 16.48
CA LYS A 346 -8.50 2.45 15.87
C LYS A 346 -7.20 1.99 15.20
N LEU A 347 -6.55 2.89 14.43
CA LEU A 347 -5.29 2.56 13.73
C LEU A 347 -4.16 2.18 14.69
N LYS A 348 -4.11 2.82 15.87
CA LYS A 348 -3.12 2.52 16.92
C LYS A 348 -3.27 1.10 17.50
N GLU A 349 -4.50 0.57 17.54
CA GLU A 349 -4.78 -0.78 18.01
C GLU A 349 -4.46 -1.84 16.95
N ILE A 350 -4.53 -1.45 15.65
CA ILE A 350 -4.34 -2.36 14.52
C ILE A 350 -2.85 -2.64 14.26
N ALA A 351 -2.03 -1.59 14.19
CA ALA A 351 -0.59 -1.76 13.97
C ALA A 351 0.20 -0.58 14.54
N LYS A 352 1.39 -0.88 15.06
CA LYS A 352 2.31 0.11 15.61
C LYS A 352 2.72 1.12 14.53
N GLY A 353 2.45 2.40 14.79
CA GLY A 353 2.80 3.51 13.90
C GLY A 353 1.79 3.75 12.76
N LEU A 354 0.77 2.92 12.60
CA LEU A 354 -0.26 3.14 11.59
C LEU A 354 -1.13 4.36 11.94
N ASP A 355 -1.30 4.69 13.22
CA ASP A 355 -1.94 5.90 13.72
C ASP A 355 -1.22 7.19 13.29
N LEU A 356 0.08 7.12 13.00
CA LEU A 356 0.87 8.27 12.54
C LEU A 356 0.57 8.65 11.08
N THR A 357 -0.18 7.83 10.34
CA THR A 357 -0.72 8.19 9.02
C THR A 357 -1.73 9.34 9.11
N VAL A 358 -2.27 9.61 10.31
CA VAL A 358 -3.03 10.83 10.62
C VAL A 358 -2.02 11.98 10.74
N ASP A 359 -1.66 12.54 9.58
CA ASP A 359 -0.67 13.62 9.50
C ASP A 359 -1.35 14.97 9.78
N TYR A 360 -1.07 15.56 10.94
CA TYR A 360 -1.54 16.90 11.31
C TYR A 360 -0.70 18.02 10.69
N GLY A 361 0.27 17.67 9.84
CA GLY A 361 1.21 18.61 9.25
C GLY A 361 2.11 19.31 10.28
N PHE A 362 2.77 20.40 9.89
CA PHE A 362 3.71 21.10 10.77
C PHE A 362 3.03 21.76 11.99
N LEU A 363 1.72 21.97 11.96
CA LEU A 363 0.93 22.51 13.08
C LEU A 363 0.40 21.43 14.05
N TRP A 364 0.96 20.21 14.03
CA TRP A 364 0.52 19.07 14.85
C TRP A 364 0.38 19.44 16.34
N TRP A 365 1.22 20.29 16.88
CA TRP A 365 1.26 20.73 18.26
C TRP A 365 0.07 21.62 18.67
N ILE A 366 -0.62 22.24 17.69
CA ILE A 366 -1.90 22.94 17.90
C ILE A 366 -3.08 22.02 17.55
N ALA A 367 -2.99 21.30 16.42
CA ALA A 367 -4.07 20.50 15.87
C ALA A 367 -4.44 19.33 16.80
N GLN A 368 -3.46 18.64 17.37
CA GLN A 368 -3.68 17.50 18.25
C GLN A 368 -4.42 17.86 19.55
N PRO A 369 -4.04 18.91 20.32
CA PRO A 369 -4.81 19.35 21.47
C PRO A 369 -6.23 19.82 21.13
N LEU A 370 -6.40 20.54 20.00
CA LEU A 370 -7.72 20.98 19.54
C LEU A 370 -8.62 19.79 19.19
N PHE A 371 -8.08 18.79 18.50
CA PHE A 371 -8.81 17.57 18.19
C PHE A 371 -9.24 16.82 19.46
N GLY A 372 -8.34 16.69 20.44
CA GLY A 372 -8.65 16.12 21.75
C GLY A 372 -9.76 16.87 22.48
N LEU A 373 -9.75 18.22 22.43
CA LEU A 373 -10.80 19.04 22.99
C LEU A 373 -12.15 18.83 22.28
N LEU A 374 -12.15 18.77 20.95
CA LEU A 374 -13.35 18.51 20.16
C LEU A 374 -13.95 17.13 20.44
N THR A 375 -13.09 16.11 20.61
CA THR A 375 -13.51 14.74 20.99
C THR A 375 -14.19 14.72 22.36
N ILE A 376 -13.64 15.47 23.33
CA ILE A 376 -14.24 15.60 24.66
C ILE A 376 -15.61 16.30 24.54
N ILE A 377 -15.71 17.41 23.81
CA ILE A 377 -16.96 18.15 23.63
C ILE A 377 -18.01 17.26 22.94
N HIS A 378 -17.61 16.52 21.90
CA HIS A 378 -18.50 15.59 21.19
C HIS A 378 -19.04 14.51 22.15
N GLY A 379 -18.21 13.97 23.04
CA GLY A 379 -18.63 12.99 24.05
C GLY A 379 -19.64 13.51 25.07
N PHE A 380 -19.78 14.85 25.19
CA PHE A 380 -20.79 15.48 26.07
C PHE A 380 -22.06 15.94 25.35
N VAL A 381 -21.99 16.20 24.07
CA VAL A 381 -23.07 16.86 23.30
C VAL A 381 -23.66 15.96 22.21
N GLY A 382 -22.90 14.95 21.74
CA GLY A 382 -23.25 14.05 20.63
C GLY A 382 -23.84 12.71 20.99
#